data_39f1b4b781d10f38d1d79d0eb13016f5
#
_entry.id   39f1b4b781d10f38d1d79d0eb13016f5
#
_cell.length_a   1.000
_cell.length_b   1.000
_cell.length_c   1.000
_cell.angle_alpha   90.00
_cell.angle_beta   90.00
_cell.angle_gamma   90.00
#
_symmetry.space_group_name_H-M   'P 1'
#
loop_
_entity.id
_entity.type
_entity.pdbx_description
1 polymer ?
#
loop_
_entity_poly.entity_id
_entity_poly.type
_entity_poly.pdbx_seq_one_letter_code
_entity_poly.pdbx_strand_id
1 'polypeptide(L)'
;MARVCIVGAGAVGGYVGAHMAHAGVDVTFIDAWADNVQAMRNQGITVSGMRGEGSVHTPVRALHISDVSQLVREPPFDIVFIAVKSYHTTWATHLIAPFAAPTGCFVSLQNGINEESMAQVVGWQRVLGCSVSALAAELTAPATIVRNSPLGDDQKWGLRIGEANGQITPRAEAIASLLSHSDSCKVTTNLWGERWSKLTINAMRNGVCALTGLTGRQRDNHEIARQLSISLGSSSVRVGRALGLALEPVGGLDLDLLASSQNDPAALEAITQMIMAVANSRSDAQRPSMGQDISKGRRTEIDHINGLVARRGMEVGIDVTYHQRVTQVIQRIERGEIAPSPALLHEIVM
;
A
#
# COMPACT_ATOMS: atom_id res chain seq x y z
N MET A 1 13.11 23.70 -10.17
CA MET A 1 12.90 22.36 -9.55
C MET A 1 11.41 22.16 -9.41
N ALA A 2 10.93 20.93 -9.58
CA ALA A 2 9.52 20.63 -9.37
C ALA A 2 9.13 20.84 -7.91
N ARG A 3 7.98 21.46 -7.66
CA ARG A 3 7.41 21.64 -6.33
C ARG A 3 6.49 20.47 -6.01
N VAL A 4 6.81 19.73 -4.95
CA VAL A 4 6.17 18.46 -4.58
C VAL A 4 5.31 18.63 -3.33
N CYS A 5 4.10 18.07 -3.36
CA CYS A 5 3.24 17.94 -2.19
C CYS A 5 3.06 16.46 -1.83
N ILE A 6 3.13 16.12 -0.55
CA ILE A 6 2.77 14.80 -0.04
C ILE A 6 1.60 14.96 0.92
N VAL A 7 0.44 14.43 0.55
CA VAL A 7 -0.76 14.40 1.39
C VAL A 7 -0.82 13.05 2.12
N GLY A 8 -0.58 13.10 3.43
CA GLY A 8 -0.42 11.94 4.30
C GLY A 8 1.04 11.66 4.61
N ALA A 9 1.54 12.19 5.73
CA ALA A 9 2.90 11.96 6.21
C ALA A 9 2.99 10.71 7.13
N GLY A 10 2.28 9.65 6.74
CA GLY A 10 2.36 8.35 7.39
C GLY A 10 3.66 7.61 7.04
N ALA A 11 3.69 6.29 7.26
CA ALA A 11 4.88 5.48 7.05
C ALA A 11 5.46 5.60 5.62
N VAL A 12 4.62 5.46 4.58
CA VAL A 12 5.08 5.50 3.18
C VAL A 12 5.33 6.94 2.72
N GLY A 13 4.33 7.84 2.88
CA GLY A 13 4.46 9.22 2.44
C GLY A 13 5.59 9.96 3.16
N GLY A 14 5.70 9.76 4.47
CA GLY A 14 6.80 10.32 5.27
C GLY A 14 8.16 9.78 4.85
N TYR A 15 8.26 8.46 4.62
CA TYR A 15 9.50 7.82 4.15
C TYR A 15 9.96 8.40 2.80
N VAL A 16 9.09 8.35 1.80
CA VAL A 16 9.40 8.81 0.43
C VAL A 16 9.74 10.30 0.43
N GLY A 17 8.92 11.11 1.10
CA GLY A 17 9.12 12.55 1.12
C GLY A 17 10.35 13.00 1.92
N ALA A 18 10.70 12.29 3.02
CA ALA A 18 11.91 12.59 3.77
C ALA A 18 13.17 12.41 2.90
N HIS A 19 13.24 11.32 2.14
CA HIS A 19 14.36 11.08 1.22
C HIS A 19 14.43 12.11 0.10
N MET A 20 13.28 12.48 -0.50
CA MET A 20 13.22 13.56 -1.49
C MET A 20 13.69 14.89 -0.90
N ALA A 21 13.22 15.27 0.29
CA ALA A 21 13.62 16.49 0.97
C ALA A 21 15.11 16.48 1.31
N HIS A 22 15.64 15.34 1.78
CA HIS A 22 17.07 15.16 2.05
C HIS A 22 17.93 15.34 0.78
N ALA A 23 17.42 14.95 -0.38
CA ALA A 23 18.05 15.16 -1.68
C ALA A 23 17.87 16.58 -2.23
N GLY A 24 17.25 17.50 -1.47
CA GLY A 24 17.09 18.90 -1.86
C GLY A 24 15.86 19.21 -2.72
N VAL A 25 14.90 18.28 -2.83
CA VAL A 25 13.63 18.53 -3.52
C VAL A 25 12.74 19.43 -2.66
N ASP A 26 12.04 20.40 -3.27
CA ASP A 26 11.04 21.24 -2.58
C ASP A 26 9.80 20.42 -2.25
N VAL A 27 9.76 19.85 -1.03
CA VAL A 27 8.68 19.00 -0.54
C VAL A 27 7.89 19.70 0.55
N THR A 28 6.57 19.77 0.38
CA THR A 28 5.63 20.19 1.42
C THR A 28 4.78 19.00 1.84
N PHE A 29 4.76 18.67 3.13
CA PHE A 29 3.89 17.66 3.70
C PHE A 29 2.58 18.26 4.19
N ILE A 30 1.48 17.53 4.01
CA ILE A 30 0.17 17.85 4.57
C ILE A 30 -0.33 16.62 5.33
N ASP A 31 -0.65 16.79 6.61
CA ASP A 31 -1.12 15.70 7.45
C ASP A 31 -2.23 16.17 8.41
N ALA A 32 -3.12 15.25 8.78
CA ALA A 32 -4.21 15.51 9.71
C ALA A 32 -3.83 15.27 11.18
N TRP A 33 -2.73 14.57 11.44
CA TRP A 33 -2.28 14.30 12.80
C TRP A 33 -1.43 15.45 13.33
N ALA A 34 -2.02 16.26 14.20
CA ALA A 34 -1.41 17.50 14.67
C ALA A 34 -0.04 17.27 15.33
N ASP A 35 0.11 16.23 16.16
CA ASP A 35 1.38 15.94 16.83
C ASP A 35 2.48 15.56 15.83
N ASN A 36 2.12 14.84 14.76
CA ASN A 36 3.05 14.48 13.68
C ASN A 36 3.52 15.73 12.94
N VAL A 37 2.59 16.63 12.59
CA VAL A 37 2.92 17.92 11.96
C VAL A 37 3.80 18.77 12.86
N GLN A 38 3.48 18.88 14.14
CA GLN A 38 4.26 19.66 15.08
C GLN A 38 5.68 19.10 15.27
N ALA A 39 5.82 17.77 15.35
CA ALA A 39 7.12 17.10 15.42
C ALA A 39 7.94 17.36 14.14
N MET A 40 7.33 17.22 12.96
CA MET A 40 7.99 17.53 11.68
C MET A 40 8.48 18.97 11.59
N ARG A 41 7.70 19.95 12.07
CA ARG A 41 8.07 21.38 12.09
C ARG A 41 9.24 21.66 13.01
N ASN A 42 9.25 21.04 14.18
CA ASN A 42 10.23 21.34 15.23
C ASN A 42 11.57 20.67 15.02
N GLN A 43 11.54 19.42 14.51
CA GLN A 43 12.72 18.55 14.49
C GLN A 43 12.97 17.86 13.14
N GLY A 44 12.13 18.11 12.12
CA GLY A 44 12.23 17.40 10.87
C GLY A 44 11.71 15.96 10.95
N ILE A 45 12.00 15.16 9.92
CA ILE A 45 11.66 13.73 9.87
C ILE A 45 12.92 12.90 10.05
N THR A 46 12.83 11.90 10.91
CA THR A 46 13.85 10.86 11.09
C THR A 46 13.37 9.56 10.45
N VAL A 47 14.17 9.01 9.55
CA VAL A 47 14.01 7.67 9.00
C VAL A 47 15.16 6.81 9.45
N SER A 48 14.87 5.65 10.02
CA SER A 48 15.86 4.63 10.36
C SER A 48 15.69 3.43 9.41
N GLY A 49 16.71 3.12 8.63
CA GLY A 49 16.74 1.95 7.76
C GLY A 49 17.25 0.70 8.47
N MET A 50 17.06 -0.46 7.85
CA MET A 50 17.63 -1.71 8.35
C MET A 50 19.16 -1.60 8.37
N ARG A 51 19.78 -1.93 9.51
CA ARG A 51 21.23 -1.86 9.69
C ARG A 51 21.84 -0.49 9.35
N GLY A 52 21.03 0.59 9.39
CA GLY A 52 21.46 1.94 9.04
C GLY A 52 21.34 2.31 7.55
N GLU A 53 21.06 1.36 6.67
CA GLU A 53 20.89 1.64 5.23
C GLU A 53 19.65 2.49 4.98
N GLY A 54 19.79 3.58 4.20
CA GLY A 54 18.69 4.50 3.92
C GLY A 54 18.21 5.29 5.14
N SER A 55 19.05 5.45 6.17
CA SER A 55 18.75 6.30 7.31
C SER A 55 18.99 7.76 6.95
N VAL A 56 17.99 8.62 7.23
CA VAL A 56 18.08 10.06 7.00
C VAL A 56 17.43 10.82 8.15
N HIS A 57 17.96 12.02 8.41
CA HIS A 57 17.30 13.02 9.22
C HIS A 57 17.30 14.33 8.43
N THR A 58 16.11 14.93 8.23
CA THR A 58 16.00 16.12 7.41
C THR A 58 14.94 17.08 7.91
N PRO A 59 15.26 18.41 7.96
CA PRO A 59 14.24 19.43 8.15
C PRO A 59 13.23 19.39 6.99
N VAL A 60 11.96 19.60 7.29
CA VAL A 60 10.88 19.57 6.29
C VAL A 60 9.86 20.67 6.56
N ARG A 61 9.17 21.06 5.50
CA ARG A 61 7.98 21.90 5.60
C ARG A 61 6.75 21.00 5.79
N ALA A 62 6.00 21.23 6.87
CA ALA A 62 4.78 20.48 7.16
C ALA A 62 3.60 21.42 7.49
N LEU A 63 2.43 21.14 6.92
CA LEU A 63 1.18 21.84 7.17
C LEU A 63 0.16 20.87 7.76
N HIS A 64 -0.55 21.31 8.78
CA HIS A 64 -1.75 20.64 9.21
C HIS A 64 -2.87 20.91 8.18
N ILE A 65 -3.83 20.02 8.06
CA ILE A 65 -4.94 20.16 7.11
C ILE A 65 -5.71 21.49 7.30
N SER A 66 -5.76 22.05 8.51
CA SER A 66 -6.35 23.37 8.79
C SER A 66 -5.56 24.54 8.20
N ASP A 67 -4.29 24.34 7.88
CA ASP A 67 -3.39 25.40 7.42
C ASP A 67 -3.30 25.46 5.89
N VAL A 68 -3.96 24.57 5.17
CA VAL A 68 -3.87 24.41 3.70
C VAL A 68 -4.26 25.70 2.97
N SER A 69 -5.15 26.53 3.54
CA SER A 69 -5.51 27.82 2.96
C SER A 69 -4.33 28.77 2.74
N GLN A 70 -3.22 28.60 3.46
CA GLN A 70 -1.99 29.40 3.28
C GLN A 70 -1.42 29.22 1.88
N LEU A 71 -1.62 28.06 1.25
CA LEU A 71 -1.11 27.72 -0.08
C LEU A 71 -1.69 28.60 -1.21
N VAL A 72 -2.79 29.31 -0.96
CA VAL A 72 -3.44 30.19 -1.98
C VAL A 72 -2.52 31.30 -2.48
N ARG A 73 -1.50 31.69 -1.69
CA ARG A 73 -0.54 32.74 -2.00
C ARG A 73 0.77 32.21 -2.55
N GLU A 74 0.88 30.92 -2.75
CA GLU A 74 2.10 30.26 -3.14
C GLU A 74 2.03 29.71 -4.57
N PRO A 75 3.16 29.49 -5.24
CA PRO A 75 3.18 28.76 -6.52
C PRO A 75 2.49 27.40 -6.38
N PRO A 76 1.74 26.95 -7.39
CA PRO A 76 1.07 25.65 -7.34
C PRO A 76 2.07 24.49 -7.34
N PHE A 77 1.64 23.33 -6.86
CA PHE A 77 2.42 22.09 -6.90
C PHE A 77 2.42 21.47 -8.29
N ASP A 78 3.59 21.05 -8.74
CA ASP A 78 3.76 20.30 -10.00
C ASP A 78 3.39 18.84 -9.85
N ILE A 79 3.71 18.25 -8.68
CA ILE A 79 3.49 16.83 -8.38
C ILE A 79 2.86 16.71 -7.00
N VAL A 80 1.77 15.97 -6.93
CA VAL A 80 1.06 15.66 -5.68
C VAL A 80 1.07 14.15 -5.45
N PHE A 81 1.69 13.71 -4.37
CA PHE A 81 1.59 12.32 -3.91
C PHE A 81 0.45 12.18 -2.89
N ILE A 82 -0.49 11.28 -3.19
CA ILE A 82 -1.54 10.88 -2.25
C ILE A 82 -1.07 9.62 -1.51
N ALA A 83 -0.84 9.77 -0.21
CA ALA A 83 -0.29 8.73 0.67
C ALA A 83 -1.12 8.51 1.94
N VAL A 84 -2.36 8.99 1.95
CA VAL A 84 -3.34 8.73 3.01
C VAL A 84 -3.89 7.30 2.91
N LYS A 85 -4.59 6.83 3.94
CA LYS A 85 -5.32 5.55 3.84
C LYS A 85 -6.37 5.62 2.72
N SER A 86 -6.60 4.50 2.03
CA SER A 86 -7.44 4.43 0.82
C SER A 86 -8.83 5.06 0.96
N TYR A 87 -9.47 4.93 2.12
CA TYR A 87 -10.78 5.53 2.40
C TYR A 87 -10.77 7.06 2.52
N HIS A 88 -9.61 7.71 2.49
CA HIS A 88 -9.44 9.15 2.47
C HIS A 88 -9.00 9.70 1.11
N THR A 89 -8.83 8.86 0.09
CA THR A 89 -8.28 9.26 -1.22
C THR A 89 -9.04 10.40 -1.87
N THR A 90 -10.35 10.25 -2.03
CA THR A 90 -11.21 11.26 -2.66
C THR A 90 -11.16 12.60 -1.92
N TRP A 91 -11.29 12.55 -0.59
CA TRP A 91 -11.21 13.74 0.26
C TRP A 91 -9.84 14.43 0.13
N ALA A 92 -8.75 13.69 0.25
CA ALA A 92 -7.39 14.24 0.15
C ALA A 92 -7.10 14.84 -1.22
N THR A 93 -7.61 14.21 -2.29
CA THR A 93 -7.49 14.74 -3.65
C THR A 93 -8.26 16.05 -3.80
N HIS A 94 -9.50 16.14 -3.32
CA HIS A 94 -10.26 17.40 -3.32
C HIS A 94 -9.58 18.50 -2.52
N LEU A 95 -9.02 18.18 -1.36
CA LEU A 95 -8.33 19.15 -0.51
C LEU A 95 -7.19 19.85 -1.23
N ILE A 96 -6.38 19.10 -1.99
CA ILE A 96 -5.14 19.62 -2.58
C ILE A 96 -5.28 20.02 -4.06
N ALA A 97 -6.30 19.56 -4.76
CA ALA A 97 -6.48 19.85 -6.18
C ALA A 97 -6.47 21.36 -6.53
N PRO A 98 -7.05 22.27 -5.72
CA PRO A 98 -7.01 23.72 -5.99
C PRO A 98 -5.59 24.33 -5.95
N PHE A 99 -4.63 23.65 -5.31
CA PHE A 99 -3.25 24.13 -5.14
C PHE A 99 -2.26 23.43 -6.05
N ALA A 100 -2.72 22.53 -6.91
CA ALA A 100 -1.89 21.89 -7.92
C ALA A 100 -1.93 22.67 -9.24
N ALA A 101 -0.81 22.72 -9.95
CA ALA A 101 -0.73 23.35 -11.27
C ALA A 101 -1.77 22.73 -12.22
N PRO A 102 -2.30 23.49 -13.21
CA PRO A 102 -3.24 22.95 -14.19
C PRO A 102 -2.71 21.69 -14.92
N THR A 103 -1.42 21.66 -15.19
CA THR A 103 -0.70 20.50 -15.79
C THR A 103 -0.07 19.59 -14.76
N GLY A 104 -0.19 19.90 -13.47
CA GLY A 104 0.36 19.09 -12.36
C GLY A 104 -0.30 17.73 -12.27
N CYS A 105 0.47 16.74 -11.82
CA CYS A 105 0.02 15.37 -11.75
C CYS A 105 -0.15 14.87 -10.30
N PHE A 106 -1.00 13.85 -10.16
CA PHE A 106 -1.33 13.19 -8.91
C PHE A 106 -0.86 11.73 -8.96
N VAL A 107 -0.14 11.31 -7.94
CA VAL A 107 0.44 9.97 -7.86
C VAL A 107 -0.08 9.25 -6.61
N SER A 108 -0.68 8.08 -6.80
CA SER A 108 -1.07 7.23 -5.67
C SER A 108 0.13 6.45 -5.15
N LEU A 109 0.51 6.67 -3.88
CA LEU A 109 1.50 5.86 -3.12
C LEU A 109 0.82 4.86 -2.17
N GLN A 110 -0.46 4.63 -2.35
CA GLN A 110 -1.31 3.90 -1.41
C GLN A 110 -1.33 2.40 -1.70
N ASN A 111 -1.69 1.60 -0.69
CA ASN A 111 -2.16 0.24 -0.91
C ASN A 111 -3.51 0.24 -1.64
N GLY A 112 -3.93 -0.91 -2.15
CA GLY A 112 -5.15 -1.02 -2.94
C GLY A 112 -5.00 -0.44 -4.35
N ILE A 113 -6.12 -0.04 -4.95
CA ILE A 113 -6.20 0.59 -6.27
C ILE A 113 -7.07 1.84 -6.09
N ASN A 114 -6.46 3.01 -6.12
CA ASN A 114 -7.11 4.28 -5.76
C ASN A 114 -7.09 5.31 -6.90
N GLU A 115 -6.47 4.98 -8.01
CA GLU A 115 -6.29 5.87 -9.18
C GLU A 115 -7.64 6.32 -9.74
N GLU A 116 -8.63 5.42 -9.79
CA GLU A 116 -9.99 5.74 -10.23
C GLU A 116 -10.65 6.82 -9.35
N SER A 117 -10.49 6.69 -8.03
CA SER A 117 -11.03 7.69 -7.09
C SER A 117 -10.36 9.06 -7.22
N MET A 118 -9.07 9.08 -7.55
CA MET A 118 -8.35 10.33 -7.84
C MET A 118 -8.81 10.92 -9.18
N ALA A 119 -8.95 10.07 -10.20
CA ALA A 119 -9.35 10.48 -11.54
C ALA A 119 -10.77 11.07 -11.60
N GLN A 120 -11.67 10.64 -10.73
CA GLN A 120 -12.99 11.24 -10.57
C GLN A 120 -12.92 12.71 -10.12
N VAL A 121 -11.84 13.11 -9.46
CA VAL A 121 -11.66 14.50 -8.95
C VAL A 121 -10.86 15.35 -9.93
N VAL A 122 -9.74 14.81 -10.47
CA VAL A 122 -8.78 15.61 -11.24
C VAL A 122 -8.67 15.20 -12.71
N GLY A 123 -9.38 14.17 -13.15
CA GLY A 123 -9.31 13.60 -14.50
C GLY A 123 -8.13 12.65 -14.69
N TRP A 124 -8.34 11.61 -15.53
CA TRP A 124 -7.34 10.58 -15.80
C TRP A 124 -6.02 11.11 -16.35
N GLN A 125 -6.06 12.19 -17.13
CA GLN A 125 -4.87 12.81 -17.72
C GLN A 125 -3.87 13.36 -16.68
N ARG A 126 -4.30 13.49 -15.42
CA ARG A 126 -3.46 13.98 -14.32
C ARG A 126 -3.05 12.89 -13.34
N VAL A 127 -3.45 11.64 -13.53
CA VAL A 127 -3.26 10.56 -12.55
C VAL A 127 -2.22 9.56 -13.03
N LEU A 128 -1.29 9.23 -12.15
CA LEU A 128 -0.37 8.10 -12.26
C LEU A 128 -0.52 7.22 -11.01
N GLY A 129 -0.14 5.95 -11.15
CA GLY A 129 -0.10 5.03 -10.01
C GLY A 129 1.33 4.60 -9.69
N CYS A 130 1.61 4.38 -8.41
CA CYS A 130 2.88 3.83 -7.96
C CYS A 130 2.65 2.58 -7.12
N SER A 131 3.13 1.43 -7.60
CA SER A 131 3.17 0.19 -6.82
C SER A 131 4.36 0.22 -5.86
N VAL A 132 4.06 0.21 -4.56
CA VAL A 132 5.05 0.17 -3.47
C VAL A 132 5.26 -1.29 -3.08
N SER A 133 6.20 -1.99 -3.74
CA SER A 133 6.26 -3.45 -3.72
C SER A 133 7.19 -4.03 -2.65
N ALA A 134 8.36 -3.44 -2.43
CA ALA A 134 9.37 -3.95 -1.50
C ALA A 134 9.60 -3.06 -0.26
N LEU A 135 8.90 -1.93 -0.16
CA LEU A 135 9.01 -1.03 0.98
C LEU A 135 8.05 -1.45 2.10
N ALA A 136 8.60 -1.88 3.22
CA ALA A 136 7.90 -2.06 4.48
C ALA A 136 8.41 -1.01 5.48
N ALA A 137 7.58 -0.04 5.81
CA ALA A 137 7.90 1.01 6.77
C ALA A 137 6.79 1.16 7.82
N GLU A 138 7.14 1.68 8.97
CA GLU A 138 6.22 1.96 10.07
C GLU A 138 6.51 3.34 10.66
N LEU A 139 5.46 4.13 10.88
CA LEU A 139 5.52 5.35 11.70
C LEU A 139 5.39 4.92 13.17
N THR A 140 6.51 4.92 13.87
CA THR A 140 6.63 4.42 15.27
C THR A 140 6.33 5.50 16.31
N ALA A 141 6.61 6.75 15.96
CA ALA A 141 6.31 7.95 16.74
C ALA A 141 6.11 9.15 15.82
N PRO A 142 5.60 10.30 16.27
CA PRO A 142 5.54 11.51 15.46
C PRO A 142 6.89 11.81 14.80
N ALA A 143 6.87 12.05 13.47
CA ALA A 143 8.04 12.31 12.63
C ALA A 143 9.16 11.25 12.68
N THR A 144 8.87 10.02 13.16
CA THR A 144 9.85 8.94 13.30
C THR A 144 9.39 7.70 12.56
N ILE A 145 10.13 7.32 11.53
CA ILE A 145 9.81 6.22 10.63
C ILE A 145 10.91 5.17 10.69
N VAL A 146 10.51 3.89 10.77
CA VAL A 146 11.41 2.75 10.71
C VAL A 146 11.11 1.94 9.46
N ARG A 147 12.12 1.70 8.64
CA ARG A 147 12.04 0.77 7.52
C ARG A 147 12.41 -0.63 7.96
N ASN A 148 11.52 -1.58 7.72
CA ASN A 148 11.62 -2.99 8.14
C ASN A 148 11.89 -3.94 6.95
N SER A 149 12.32 -3.41 5.80
CA SER A 149 12.71 -4.20 4.62
C SER A 149 14.05 -3.70 4.06
N PRO A 150 14.84 -4.54 3.41
CA PRO A 150 16.02 -4.08 2.67
C PRO A 150 15.62 -3.11 1.55
N LEU A 151 16.57 -2.32 1.07
CA LEU A 151 16.39 -1.51 -0.14
C LEU A 151 16.14 -2.44 -1.34
N GLY A 152 15.36 -1.96 -2.30
CA GLY A 152 15.18 -2.65 -3.56
C GLY A 152 16.42 -2.54 -4.45
N ASP A 153 16.51 -3.44 -5.41
CA ASP A 153 17.58 -3.52 -6.40
C ASP A 153 17.01 -3.71 -7.82
N ASP A 154 17.87 -3.94 -8.80
CA ASP A 154 17.49 -4.14 -10.21
C ASP A 154 16.67 -5.41 -10.47
N GLN A 155 16.67 -6.35 -9.55
CA GLN A 155 15.88 -7.57 -9.63
C GLN A 155 14.58 -7.46 -8.83
N LYS A 156 14.60 -6.69 -7.75
CA LYS A 156 13.47 -6.50 -6.85
C LYS A 156 13.24 -5.03 -6.57
N TRP A 157 12.64 -4.35 -7.53
CA TRP A 157 12.31 -2.93 -7.44
C TRP A 157 11.45 -2.60 -6.24
N GLY A 158 11.83 -1.56 -5.50
CA GLY A 158 11.07 -1.04 -4.37
C GLY A 158 9.78 -0.38 -4.82
N LEU A 159 9.86 0.39 -5.89
CA LEU A 159 8.79 1.21 -6.43
C LEU A 159 8.65 1.02 -7.94
N ARG A 160 7.40 1.07 -8.43
CA ARG A 160 7.10 1.06 -9.87
C ARG A 160 6.02 2.08 -10.16
N ILE A 161 6.37 3.08 -10.95
CA ILE A 161 5.47 4.17 -11.37
C ILE A 161 4.97 3.93 -12.78
N GLY A 162 3.70 4.21 -13.06
CA GLY A 162 3.15 4.05 -14.40
C GLY A 162 1.99 4.97 -14.70
N GLU A 163 1.81 5.23 -15.99
CA GLU A 163 0.62 5.87 -16.53
C GLU A 163 -0.55 4.88 -16.57
N ALA A 164 -1.77 5.37 -16.39
CA ALA A 164 -2.98 4.55 -16.47
C ALA A 164 -3.18 3.86 -17.83
N ASN A 165 -2.63 4.45 -18.91
CA ASN A 165 -2.70 3.91 -20.26
C ASN A 165 -1.50 3.04 -20.66
N GLY A 166 -0.54 2.82 -19.74
CA GLY A 166 0.65 2.00 -19.96
C GLY A 166 1.74 2.64 -20.82
N GLN A 167 1.65 3.92 -21.13
CA GLN A 167 2.70 4.61 -21.89
C GLN A 167 3.88 5.00 -21.00
N ILE A 168 5.08 5.01 -21.56
CA ILE A 168 6.26 5.63 -20.94
C ILE A 168 6.25 7.09 -21.36
N THR A 169 6.16 7.99 -20.38
CA THR A 169 6.10 9.42 -20.61
C THR A 169 7.23 10.15 -19.89
N PRO A 170 7.67 11.32 -20.38
CA PRO A 170 8.69 12.11 -19.69
C PRO A 170 8.32 12.45 -18.24
N ARG A 171 7.03 12.65 -17.93
CA ARG A 171 6.60 12.90 -16.54
C ARG A 171 6.73 11.65 -15.67
N ALA A 172 6.42 10.45 -16.19
CA ALA A 172 6.61 9.22 -15.45
C ALA A 172 8.09 8.96 -15.15
N GLU A 173 8.97 9.22 -16.10
CA GLU A 173 10.43 9.13 -15.91
C GLU A 173 10.94 10.16 -14.90
N ALA A 174 10.48 11.42 -14.97
CA ALA A 174 10.82 12.45 -13.99
C ALA A 174 10.37 12.07 -12.57
N ILE A 175 9.16 11.51 -12.41
CA ILE A 175 8.66 11.04 -11.11
C ILE A 175 9.45 9.82 -10.63
N ALA A 176 9.81 8.88 -11.52
CA ALA A 176 10.66 7.74 -11.16
C ALA A 176 12.02 8.21 -10.63
N SER A 177 12.63 9.21 -11.25
CA SER A 177 13.88 9.83 -10.78
C SER A 177 13.73 10.43 -9.38
N LEU A 178 12.62 11.12 -9.09
CA LEU A 178 12.34 11.66 -7.77
C LEU A 178 12.14 10.54 -6.73
N LEU A 179 11.39 9.50 -7.07
CA LEU A 179 11.14 8.33 -6.20
C LEU A 179 12.42 7.55 -5.92
N SER A 180 13.38 7.55 -6.85
CA SER A 180 14.68 6.86 -6.70
C SER A 180 15.56 7.43 -5.60
N HIS A 181 15.28 8.63 -5.08
CA HIS A 181 15.93 9.10 -3.86
C HIS A 181 15.55 8.26 -2.63
N SER A 182 14.39 7.61 -2.64
CA SER A 182 13.89 6.82 -1.49
C SER A 182 14.11 5.33 -1.61
N ASP A 183 14.02 4.79 -2.82
CA ASP A 183 14.22 3.36 -3.12
C ASP A 183 14.42 3.17 -4.62
N SER A 184 14.87 2.00 -5.06
CA SER A 184 14.91 1.67 -6.49
C SER A 184 13.52 1.87 -7.11
N CYS A 185 13.46 2.63 -8.19
CA CYS A 185 12.21 2.92 -8.88
C CYS A 185 12.36 2.78 -10.39
N LYS A 186 11.38 2.16 -11.04
CA LYS A 186 11.30 2.10 -12.50
C LYS A 186 9.94 2.52 -13.02
N VAL A 187 9.89 2.96 -14.28
CA VAL A 187 8.64 3.14 -15.01
C VAL A 187 8.13 1.78 -15.48
N THR A 188 6.83 1.53 -15.31
CA THR A 188 6.16 0.33 -15.80
C THR A 188 5.12 0.66 -16.87
N THR A 189 5.01 -0.20 -17.88
CA THR A 189 3.94 -0.16 -18.88
C THR A 189 2.72 -0.98 -18.46
N ASN A 190 2.83 -1.70 -17.32
CA ASN A 190 1.80 -2.60 -16.81
C ASN A 190 1.35 -2.18 -15.40
N LEU A 191 0.93 -0.91 -15.24
CA LEU A 191 0.51 -0.38 -13.94
C LEU A 191 -0.56 -1.26 -13.27
N TRP A 192 -1.60 -1.65 -14.01
CA TRP A 192 -2.73 -2.37 -13.44
C TRP A 192 -2.37 -3.80 -13.01
N GLY A 193 -1.54 -4.49 -13.80
CA GLY A 193 -1.01 -5.80 -13.42
C GLY A 193 -0.16 -5.73 -12.14
N GLU A 194 0.72 -4.75 -12.04
CA GLU A 194 1.55 -4.49 -10.85
C GLU A 194 0.71 -4.19 -9.60
N ARG A 195 -0.29 -3.31 -9.76
CA ARG A 195 -1.19 -2.92 -8.67
C ARG A 195 -2.02 -4.11 -8.18
N TRP A 196 -2.58 -4.88 -9.12
CA TRP A 196 -3.39 -6.05 -8.77
C TRP A 196 -2.56 -7.17 -8.14
N SER A 197 -1.36 -7.42 -8.66
CA SER A 197 -0.44 -8.39 -8.06
C SER A 197 -0.08 -8.02 -6.62
N LYS A 198 0.19 -6.75 -6.36
CA LYS A 198 0.40 -6.25 -4.98
C LYS A 198 -0.87 -6.39 -4.13
N LEU A 199 -2.05 -6.08 -4.70
CA LEU A 199 -3.35 -6.26 -4.04
C LEU A 199 -3.57 -7.73 -3.65
N THR A 200 -3.23 -8.69 -4.53
CA THR A 200 -3.32 -10.12 -4.26
C THR A 200 -2.55 -10.51 -2.98
N ILE A 201 -1.29 -10.08 -2.86
CA ILE A 201 -0.48 -10.36 -1.66
C ILE A 201 -1.08 -9.71 -0.41
N ASN A 202 -1.59 -8.50 -0.52
CA ASN A 202 -2.23 -7.83 0.60
C ASN A 202 -3.54 -8.54 1.00
N ALA A 203 -4.37 -8.91 0.04
CA ALA A 203 -5.65 -9.58 0.27
C ALA A 203 -5.49 -10.95 0.93
N MET A 204 -4.47 -11.72 0.54
CA MET A 204 -4.21 -13.04 1.13
C MET A 204 -3.58 -12.97 2.53
N ARG A 205 -2.91 -11.86 2.89
CA ARG A 205 -2.10 -11.81 4.11
C ARG A 205 -2.64 -10.86 5.17
N ASN A 206 -3.03 -9.65 4.78
CA ASN A 206 -3.31 -8.58 5.73
C ASN A 206 -4.59 -8.84 6.52
N GLY A 207 -5.67 -9.24 5.83
CA GLY A 207 -6.95 -9.55 6.46
C GLY A 207 -6.85 -10.72 7.44
N VAL A 208 -6.15 -11.80 7.05
CA VAL A 208 -5.99 -12.98 7.92
C VAL A 208 -5.20 -12.64 9.20
N CYS A 209 -4.12 -11.86 9.09
CA CYS A 209 -3.39 -11.41 10.28
C CYS A 209 -4.21 -10.45 11.14
N ALA A 210 -5.02 -9.58 10.55
CA ALA A 210 -5.85 -8.62 11.28
C ALA A 210 -6.97 -9.32 12.06
N LEU A 211 -7.67 -10.27 11.45
CA LEU A 211 -8.77 -10.99 12.10
C LEU A 211 -8.30 -11.96 13.19
N THR A 212 -7.09 -12.52 13.04
CA THR A 212 -6.58 -13.54 13.99
C THR A 212 -5.68 -12.95 15.08
N GLY A 213 -5.10 -11.78 14.87
CA GLY A 213 -4.03 -11.22 15.69
C GLY A 213 -2.67 -11.90 15.48
N LEU A 214 -2.57 -12.89 14.58
CA LEU A 214 -1.32 -13.62 14.30
C LEU A 214 -0.33 -12.73 13.54
N THR A 215 0.96 -12.94 13.80
CA THR A 215 2.05 -12.39 12.99
C THR A 215 2.11 -13.10 11.63
N GLY A 216 2.89 -12.56 10.69
CA GLY A 216 3.06 -13.22 9.40
C GLY A 216 3.62 -14.64 9.51
N ARG A 217 4.59 -14.87 10.42
CA ARG A 217 5.15 -16.19 10.70
C ARG A 217 4.13 -17.14 11.33
N GLN A 218 3.41 -16.68 12.35
CA GLN A 218 2.39 -17.47 13.02
C GLN A 218 1.25 -17.85 12.07
N ARG A 219 0.78 -16.92 11.20
CA ARG A 219 -0.22 -17.19 10.16
C ARG A 219 0.24 -18.31 9.22
N ASP A 220 1.49 -18.22 8.71
CA ASP A 220 2.01 -19.20 7.76
C ASP A 220 2.16 -20.59 8.39
N ASN A 221 2.48 -20.68 9.69
CA ASN A 221 2.59 -21.93 10.44
C ASN A 221 1.23 -22.47 10.94
N HIS A 222 0.17 -21.65 10.98
CA HIS A 222 -1.17 -22.08 11.39
C HIS A 222 -1.94 -22.62 10.19
N GLU A 223 -2.27 -23.92 10.18
CA GLU A 223 -2.81 -24.61 9.01
C GLU A 223 -4.03 -23.91 8.40
N ILE A 224 -5.10 -23.67 9.18
CA ILE A 224 -6.33 -23.04 8.68
C ILE A 224 -6.08 -21.62 8.17
N ALA A 225 -5.24 -20.84 8.86
CA ALA A 225 -4.92 -19.48 8.43
C ALA A 225 -4.10 -19.47 7.13
N ARG A 226 -3.19 -20.44 6.96
CA ARG A 226 -2.43 -20.62 5.71
C ARG A 226 -3.35 -21.03 4.57
N GLN A 227 -4.23 -22.02 4.77
CA GLN A 227 -5.19 -22.46 3.76
C GLN A 227 -6.14 -21.33 3.34
N LEU A 228 -6.69 -20.57 4.29
CA LEU A 228 -7.49 -19.38 3.98
C LEU A 228 -6.69 -18.34 3.20
N SER A 229 -5.43 -18.09 3.58
CA SER A 229 -4.56 -17.16 2.84
C SER A 229 -4.35 -17.61 1.39
N ILE A 230 -4.13 -18.90 1.15
CA ILE A 230 -3.98 -19.47 -0.19
C ILE A 230 -5.30 -19.32 -0.99
N SER A 231 -6.43 -19.62 -0.39
CA SER A 231 -7.75 -19.49 -1.03
C SER A 231 -8.06 -18.03 -1.43
N LEU A 232 -7.76 -17.06 -0.56
CA LEU A 232 -7.86 -15.64 -0.86
C LEU A 232 -6.92 -15.22 -1.99
N GLY A 233 -5.69 -15.73 -2.00
CA GLY A 233 -4.73 -15.48 -3.08
C GLY A 233 -5.19 -16.06 -4.41
N SER A 234 -5.66 -17.32 -4.41
CA SER A 234 -6.17 -18.01 -5.59
C SER A 234 -7.32 -17.23 -6.25
N SER A 235 -8.35 -16.89 -5.48
CA SER A 235 -9.47 -16.11 -6.00
C SER A 235 -9.04 -14.72 -6.46
N SER A 236 -8.12 -14.04 -5.77
CA SER A 236 -7.58 -12.74 -6.21
C SER A 236 -6.88 -12.83 -7.58
N VAL A 237 -6.06 -13.86 -7.81
CA VAL A 237 -5.39 -14.07 -9.10
C VAL A 237 -6.41 -14.35 -10.19
N ARG A 238 -7.40 -15.22 -9.93
CA ARG A 238 -8.46 -15.55 -10.88
C ARG A 238 -9.29 -14.33 -11.26
N VAL A 239 -9.64 -13.48 -10.29
CA VAL A 239 -10.35 -12.22 -10.53
C VAL A 239 -9.51 -11.28 -11.41
N GLY A 240 -8.23 -11.07 -11.08
CA GLY A 240 -7.35 -10.21 -11.88
C GLY A 240 -7.23 -10.67 -13.32
N ARG A 241 -7.09 -12.00 -13.55
CA ARG A 241 -7.07 -12.59 -14.90
C ARG A 241 -8.40 -12.44 -15.65
N ALA A 242 -9.51 -12.65 -14.96
CA ALA A 242 -10.85 -12.46 -15.55
C ALA A 242 -11.13 -11.00 -15.92
N LEU A 243 -10.50 -10.04 -15.23
CA LEU A 243 -10.51 -8.63 -15.61
C LEU A 243 -9.55 -8.29 -16.78
N GLY A 244 -8.84 -9.27 -17.34
CA GLY A 244 -7.89 -9.07 -18.43
C GLY A 244 -6.55 -8.48 -18.01
N LEU A 245 -6.20 -8.53 -16.72
CA LEU A 245 -4.96 -7.94 -16.22
C LEU A 245 -3.77 -8.91 -16.39
N ALA A 246 -2.66 -8.42 -16.90
CA ALA A 246 -1.39 -9.15 -16.98
C ALA A 246 -0.69 -9.09 -15.62
N LEU A 247 -0.91 -10.09 -14.77
CA LEU A 247 -0.39 -10.11 -13.42
C LEU A 247 1.13 -10.34 -13.42
N GLU A 248 1.84 -9.61 -12.58
CA GLU A 248 3.28 -9.70 -12.39
C GLU A 248 3.64 -10.64 -11.23
N PRO A 249 4.77 -11.36 -11.30
CA PRO A 249 5.24 -12.16 -10.17
C PRO A 249 5.37 -11.32 -8.90
N VAL A 250 4.84 -11.81 -7.79
CA VAL A 250 4.83 -11.06 -6.52
C VAL A 250 4.99 -11.97 -5.31
N GLY A 251 5.77 -11.51 -4.35
CA GLY A 251 5.95 -12.20 -3.07
C GLY A 251 6.63 -13.56 -3.16
N GLY A 252 7.29 -13.87 -4.28
CA GLY A 252 7.97 -15.14 -4.53
C GLY A 252 7.02 -16.31 -4.77
N LEU A 253 5.74 -16.05 -5.06
CA LEU A 253 4.75 -17.09 -5.36
C LEU A 253 4.56 -17.25 -6.87
N ASP A 254 4.38 -18.49 -7.30
CA ASP A 254 3.93 -18.83 -8.65
C ASP A 254 2.43 -18.58 -8.75
N LEU A 255 2.03 -17.68 -9.67
CA LEU A 255 0.63 -17.28 -9.80
C LEU A 255 -0.24 -18.33 -10.52
N ASP A 256 0.33 -19.23 -11.32
CA ASP A 256 -0.40 -20.32 -11.97
C ASP A 256 -0.74 -21.40 -10.95
N LEU A 257 0.24 -21.79 -10.15
CA LEU A 257 0.02 -22.69 -9.02
C LEU A 257 -0.97 -22.10 -8.02
N LEU A 258 -0.84 -20.81 -7.70
CA LEU A 258 -1.75 -20.13 -6.77
C LEU A 258 -3.19 -20.11 -7.32
N ALA A 259 -3.38 -19.82 -8.60
CA ALA A 259 -4.71 -19.77 -9.22
C ALA A 259 -5.41 -21.13 -9.23
N SER A 260 -4.66 -22.23 -9.49
CA SER A 260 -5.18 -23.59 -9.57
C SER A 260 -5.33 -24.28 -8.21
N SER A 261 -4.72 -23.77 -7.15
CA SER A 261 -4.61 -24.41 -5.84
C SER A 261 -5.94 -24.80 -5.18
N GLN A 262 -7.06 -24.21 -5.56
CA GLN A 262 -8.38 -24.59 -5.02
C GLN A 262 -8.94 -25.87 -5.65
N ASN A 263 -8.51 -26.21 -6.87
CA ASN A 263 -9.05 -27.34 -7.64
C ASN A 263 -7.98 -28.41 -7.94
N ASP A 264 -6.72 -28.15 -7.59
CA ASP A 264 -5.59 -29.06 -7.81
C ASP A 264 -4.80 -29.26 -6.51
N PRO A 265 -4.89 -30.45 -5.89
CA PRO A 265 -4.16 -30.77 -4.66
C PRO A 265 -2.63 -30.66 -4.82
N ALA A 266 -2.09 -30.96 -6.00
CA ALA A 266 -0.63 -30.84 -6.23
C ALA A 266 -0.19 -29.37 -6.26
N ALA A 267 -0.98 -28.49 -6.87
CA ALA A 267 -0.74 -27.06 -6.83
C ALA A 267 -0.87 -26.48 -5.41
N LEU A 268 -1.85 -26.94 -4.64
CA LEU A 268 -2.01 -26.57 -3.22
C LEU A 268 -0.79 -26.95 -2.40
N GLU A 269 -0.29 -28.18 -2.57
CA GLU A 269 0.91 -28.63 -1.86
C GLU A 269 2.13 -27.81 -2.28
N ALA A 270 2.36 -27.57 -3.57
CA ALA A 270 3.47 -26.79 -4.07
C ALA A 270 3.46 -25.35 -3.50
N ILE A 271 2.32 -24.66 -3.52
CA ILE A 271 2.18 -23.31 -2.94
C ILE A 271 2.38 -23.34 -1.42
N THR A 272 1.90 -24.38 -0.74
CA THR A 272 2.12 -24.56 0.70
C THR A 272 3.61 -24.65 1.00
N GLN A 273 4.36 -25.45 0.24
CA GLN A 273 5.81 -25.58 0.39
C GLN A 273 6.54 -24.27 0.15
N MET A 274 6.17 -23.51 -0.90
CA MET A 274 6.74 -22.19 -1.18
C MET A 274 6.53 -21.20 -0.02
N ILE A 275 5.33 -21.20 0.59
CA ILE A 275 5.03 -20.35 1.75
C ILE A 275 5.84 -20.79 2.98
N MET A 276 5.90 -22.10 3.25
CA MET A 276 6.60 -22.65 4.41
C MET A 276 8.11 -22.46 4.32
N ALA A 277 8.69 -22.51 3.14
CA ALA A 277 10.12 -22.29 2.92
C ALA A 277 10.61 -20.92 3.42
N VAL A 278 9.74 -19.90 3.35
CA VAL A 278 10.07 -18.54 3.81
C VAL A 278 9.44 -18.17 5.16
N ALA A 279 8.56 -18.99 5.70
CA ALA A 279 7.84 -18.71 6.94
C ALA A 279 8.79 -18.46 8.12
N ASN A 280 9.79 -19.33 8.27
CA ASN A 280 10.74 -19.30 9.39
C ASN A 280 11.79 -18.17 9.28
N SER A 281 11.99 -17.58 8.10
CA SER A 281 12.87 -16.41 7.91
C SER A 281 12.22 -15.11 8.32
N ARG A 282 10.91 -15.09 8.58
CA ARG A 282 10.15 -13.89 9.00
C ARG A 282 10.35 -13.61 10.47
N SER A 283 10.46 -12.33 10.82
CA SER A 283 10.46 -11.89 12.21
C SER A 283 9.09 -12.09 12.87
N ASP A 284 9.08 -12.59 14.11
CA ASP A 284 7.86 -12.70 14.91
C ASP A 284 7.31 -11.33 15.36
N ALA A 285 8.13 -10.28 15.31
CA ALA A 285 7.70 -8.92 15.65
C ALA A 285 6.97 -8.22 14.50
N GLN A 286 7.15 -8.68 13.25
CA GLN A 286 6.61 -7.99 12.08
C GLN A 286 5.13 -8.33 11.85
N ARG A 287 4.28 -7.31 11.97
CA ARG A 287 2.85 -7.40 11.63
C ARG A 287 2.56 -6.67 10.33
N PRO A 288 1.73 -7.21 9.42
CA PRO A 288 1.22 -6.47 8.27
C PRO A 288 0.45 -5.20 8.70
N SER A 289 0.38 -4.22 7.82
CA SER A 289 -0.19 -2.89 8.10
C SER A 289 -1.60 -2.94 8.71
N MET A 290 -2.46 -3.82 8.22
CA MET A 290 -3.83 -3.97 8.73
C MET A 290 -3.84 -4.53 10.17
N GLY A 291 -2.96 -5.46 10.50
CA GLY A 291 -2.78 -5.95 11.87
C GLY A 291 -2.24 -4.85 12.81
N GLN A 292 -1.39 -3.96 12.31
CA GLN A 292 -0.95 -2.78 13.05
C GLN A 292 -2.10 -1.80 13.29
N ASP A 293 -2.97 -1.57 12.29
CA ASP A 293 -4.13 -0.69 12.45
C ASP A 293 -5.07 -1.22 13.54
N ILE A 294 -5.41 -2.51 13.52
CA ILE A 294 -6.25 -3.15 14.55
C ILE A 294 -5.61 -3.02 15.94
N SER A 295 -4.31 -3.31 16.08
CA SER A 295 -3.63 -3.19 17.38
C SER A 295 -3.58 -1.77 17.94
N LYS A 296 -3.70 -0.76 17.07
CA LYS A 296 -3.74 0.67 17.40
C LYS A 296 -5.18 1.22 17.48
N GLY A 297 -6.21 0.37 17.38
CA GLY A 297 -7.63 0.77 17.38
C GLY A 297 -8.00 1.67 16.19
N ARG A 298 -7.33 1.52 15.07
CA ARG A 298 -7.53 2.34 13.86
C ARG A 298 -8.39 1.59 12.84
N ARG A 299 -9.20 2.33 12.07
CA ARG A 299 -9.87 1.79 10.89
C ARG A 299 -8.85 1.21 9.91
N THR A 300 -9.17 0.05 9.34
CA THR A 300 -8.33 -0.65 8.37
C THR A 300 -8.68 -0.29 6.92
N GLU A 301 -7.90 -0.81 5.97
CA GLU A 301 -8.19 -0.70 4.53
C GLU A 301 -8.93 -1.93 3.99
N ILE A 302 -9.65 -2.68 4.84
CA ILE A 302 -10.29 -3.94 4.45
C ILE A 302 -11.23 -3.80 3.24
N ASP A 303 -12.01 -2.71 3.18
CA ASP A 303 -12.94 -2.41 2.09
C ASP A 303 -12.25 -2.17 0.75
N HIS A 304 -11.00 -1.67 0.80
CA HIS A 304 -10.17 -1.33 -0.36
C HIS A 304 -9.17 -2.43 -0.74
N ILE A 305 -9.09 -3.50 0.06
CA ILE A 305 -8.25 -4.67 -0.20
C ILE A 305 -9.15 -5.88 -0.47
N ASN A 306 -9.59 -6.62 0.55
CA ASN A 306 -10.45 -7.78 0.35
C ASN A 306 -11.83 -7.40 -0.20
N GLY A 307 -12.41 -6.30 0.27
CA GLY A 307 -13.68 -5.77 -0.25
C GLY A 307 -13.61 -5.36 -1.72
N LEU A 308 -12.46 -4.85 -2.19
CA LEU A 308 -12.27 -4.55 -3.61
C LEU A 308 -12.23 -5.84 -4.44
N VAL A 309 -11.46 -6.85 -4.01
CA VAL A 309 -11.43 -8.15 -4.69
C VAL A 309 -12.83 -8.78 -4.73
N ALA A 310 -13.59 -8.70 -3.61
CA ALA A 310 -14.95 -9.21 -3.55
C ALA A 310 -15.87 -8.51 -4.58
N ARG A 311 -15.87 -7.20 -4.66
CA ARG A 311 -16.69 -6.46 -5.62
C ARG A 311 -16.34 -6.81 -7.07
N ARG A 312 -15.06 -6.74 -7.42
CA ARG A 312 -14.59 -7.02 -8.78
C ARG A 312 -14.80 -8.50 -9.16
N GLY A 313 -14.66 -9.42 -8.20
CA GLY A 313 -14.91 -10.84 -8.44
C GLY A 313 -16.37 -11.13 -8.75
N MET A 314 -17.32 -10.49 -8.05
CA MET A 314 -18.75 -10.59 -8.39
C MET A 314 -19.06 -10.08 -9.80
N GLU A 315 -18.42 -9.00 -10.24
CA GLU A 315 -18.59 -8.43 -11.59
C GLU A 315 -18.17 -9.42 -12.70
N VAL A 316 -17.18 -10.28 -12.43
CA VAL A 316 -16.64 -11.25 -13.40
C VAL A 316 -17.03 -12.71 -13.09
N GLY A 317 -17.95 -12.93 -12.16
CA GLY A 317 -18.50 -14.27 -11.87
C GLY A 317 -17.52 -15.23 -11.18
N ILE A 318 -16.51 -14.73 -10.48
CA ILE A 318 -15.58 -15.54 -9.69
C ILE A 318 -16.10 -15.64 -8.25
N ASP A 319 -16.02 -16.84 -7.66
CA ASP A 319 -16.34 -17.03 -6.23
C ASP A 319 -15.34 -16.27 -5.34
N VAL A 320 -15.87 -15.36 -4.54
CA VAL A 320 -15.15 -14.48 -3.62
C VAL A 320 -15.73 -14.53 -2.21
N THR A 321 -16.43 -15.60 -1.88
CA THR A 321 -17.11 -15.78 -0.60
C THR A 321 -16.17 -15.54 0.60
N TYR A 322 -14.95 -16.06 0.55
CA TYR A 322 -13.97 -15.83 1.61
C TYR A 322 -13.55 -14.36 1.74
N HIS A 323 -13.43 -13.63 0.63
CA HIS A 323 -13.16 -12.19 0.70
C HIS A 323 -14.30 -11.42 1.36
N GLN A 324 -15.54 -11.76 1.05
CA GLN A 324 -16.72 -11.14 1.66
C GLN A 324 -16.76 -11.41 3.17
N ARG A 325 -16.60 -12.67 3.59
CA ARG A 325 -16.60 -13.07 5.00
C ARG A 325 -15.48 -12.40 5.79
N VAL A 326 -14.23 -12.42 5.27
CA VAL A 326 -13.10 -11.73 5.91
C VAL A 326 -13.37 -10.24 6.05
N THR A 327 -13.95 -9.60 5.03
CA THR A 327 -14.32 -8.18 5.09
C THR A 327 -15.33 -7.92 6.21
N GLN A 328 -16.40 -8.72 6.28
CA GLN A 328 -17.44 -8.59 7.31
C GLN A 328 -16.91 -8.80 8.72
N VAL A 329 -16.07 -9.82 8.93
CA VAL A 329 -15.48 -10.10 10.25
C VAL A 329 -14.58 -8.96 10.71
N ILE A 330 -13.75 -8.42 9.82
CA ILE A 330 -12.87 -7.28 10.18
C ILE A 330 -13.70 -6.02 10.46
N GLN A 331 -14.75 -5.74 9.72
CA GLN A 331 -15.66 -4.63 10.02
C GLN A 331 -16.31 -4.76 11.41
N ARG A 332 -16.65 -5.98 11.85
CA ARG A 332 -17.13 -6.24 13.23
C ARG A 332 -16.06 -5.95 14.27
N ILE A 333 -14.80 -6.31 13.98
CA ILE A 333 -13.66 -5.98 14.86
C ILE A 333 -13.46 -4.45 14.93
N GLU A 334 -13.52 -3.75 13.81
CA GLU A 334 -13.41 -2.29 13.77
C GLU A 334 -14.49 -1.56 14.58
N ARG A 335 -15.70 -2.13 14.64
CA ARG A 335 -16.80 -1.61 15.47
C ARG A 335 -16.71 -2.02 16.94
N GLY A 336 -15.70 -2.82 17.32
CA GLY A 336 -15.53 -3.32 18.69
C GLY A 336 -16.54 -4.39 19.10
N GLU A 337 -17.25 -5.02 18.16
CA GLU A 337 -18.24 -6.07 18.43
C GLU A 337 -17.57 -7.40 18.84
N ILE A 338 -16.40 -7.66 18.28
CA ILE A 338 -15.60 -8.86 18.56
C ILE A 338 -14.12 -8.50 18.60
N ALA A 339 -13.31 -9.27 19.33
CA ALA A 339 -11.87 -9.13 19.38
C ALA A 339 -11.18 -10.06 18.34
N PRO A 340 -10.01 -9.67 17.80
CA PRO A 340 -9.21 -10.55 16.95
C PRO A 340 -8.86 -11.86 17.65
N SER A 341 -9.09 -12.99 16.98
CA SER A 341 -8.80 -14.31 17.54
C SER A 341 -8.67 -15.37 16.45
N PRO A 342 -7.75 -16.35 16.56
CA PRO A 342 -7.69 -17.49 15.65
C PRO A 342 -9.01 -18.29 15.57
N ALA A 343 -9.85 -18.26 16.61
CA ALA A 343 -11.16 -18.92 16.59
C ALA A 343 -12.09 -18.39 15.49
N LEU A 344 -11.94 -17.12 15.07
CA LEU A 344 -12.73 -16.51 14.00
C LEU A 344 -12.48 -17.13 12.62
N LEU A 345 -11.38 -17.89 12.45
CA LEU A 345 -11.14 -18.64 11.22
C LEU A 345 -12.27 -19.63 10.91
N HIS A 346 -12.85 -20.25 11.92
CA HIS A 346 -13.96 -21.19 11.75
C HIS A 346 -15.23 -20.52 11.22
N GLU A 347 -15.51 -19.26 11.58
CA GLU A 347 -16.64 -18.50 11.02
C GLU A 347 -16.49 -18.24 9.51
N ILE A 348 -15.25 -18.28 9.00
CA ILE A 348 -14.96 -17.97 7.59
C ILE A 348 -14.97 -19.23 6.73
N VAL A 349 -14.38 -20.33 7.22
CA VAL A 349 -14.17 -21.53 6.40
C VAL A 349 -15.35 -22.50 6.45
N MET A 350 -16.24 -22.42 7.44
CA MET A 350 -17.53 -23.12 7.49
C MET A 350 -18.58 -22.38 6.65
#